data_6bef1b5a5526d9252044f42a5f78ae7b
#
_entry.id   6bef1b5a5526d9252044f42a5f78ae7b
#
_cell.length_a   1.000
_cell.length_b   1.000
_cell.length_c   1.000
_cell.angle_alpha   90.00
_cell.angle_beta   90.00
_cell.angle_gamma   90.00
#
_symmetry.space_group_name_H-M   'P 1'
#
loop_
_entity.id
_entity.type
_entity.pdbx_description
1 polymer ?
#
loop_
_entity_poly.entity_id
_entity_poly.type
_entity_poly.pdbx_seq_one_letter_code
_entity_poly.pdbx_strand_id
1 'polypeptide(L)'
;IGYSSNLLIGVYVGYDNPKTLGKFETGSKTALPIFKDFIEKALYKEDFREFQIPENIYLTSLNYDTGLKSAAGDKKVIIEALKFKDINNLNNNNRILLL
;
A
#
# COMPACT_ATOMS: atom_id res chain seq x y z
N ILE A 1 8.85 -0.53 -9.65
CA ILE A 1 9.01 -1.20 -8.35
C ILE A 1 7.66 -1.80 -7.95
N GLY A 2 7.69 -3.03 -7.47
CA GLY A 2 6.54 -3.68 -6.89
C GLY A 2 6.96 -4.65 -5.80
N TYR A 3 6.04 -5.02 -4.95
CA TYR A 3 6.36 -5.87 -3.81
C TYR A 3 5.17 -6.74 -3.38
N SER A 4 5.50 -7.87 -2.80
CA SER A 4 4.61 -8.73 -2.03
C SER A 4 5.01 -8.69 -0.56
N SER A 5 4.38 -9.52 0.27
CA SER A 5 4.74 -9.63 1.70
C SER A 5 6.16 -10.15 1.96
N ASN A 6 6.77 -10.82 0.98
CA ASN A 6 8.07 -11.48 1.14
C ASN A 6 9.06 -11.18 0.01
N LEU A 7 8.70 -10.35 -0.98
CA LEU A 7 9.56 -10.05 -2.12
C LEU A 7 9.39 -8.61 -2.59
N LEU A 8 10.49 -7.90 -2.76
CA LEU A 8 10.54 -6.57 -3.37
C LEU A 8 11.33 -6.66 -4.67
N ILE A 9 10.76 -6.15 -5.75
CA ILE A 9 11.35 -6.17 -7.08
C ILE A 9 11.41 -4.76 -7.64
N GLY A 10 12.59 -4.37 -8.13
CA GLY A 10 12.77 -3.17 -8.92
C GLY A 10 13.25 -3.53 -10.32
N VAL A 11 12.65 -2.92 -11.33
CA VAL A 11 13.08 -3.03 -12.72
C VAL A 11 13.31 -1.65 -13.29
N TYR A 12 14.49 -1.44 -13.83
CA TYR A 12 14.86 -0.21 -14.52
C TYR A 12 15.27 -0.55 -15.96
N VAL A 13 14.72 0.20 -16.88
CA VAL A 13 15.10 0.13 -18.31
C VAL A 13 15.47 1.53 -18.79
N GLY A 14 16.67 1.68 -19.29
CA GLY A 14 17.15 2.99 -19.73
C GLY A 14 18.51 2.90 -20.40
N TYR A 15 19.02 4.06 -20.79
CA TYR A 15 20.38 4.23 -21.32
C TYR A 15 21.27 4.84 -20.25
N ASP A 16 22.58 4.52 -20.28
CA ASP A 16 23.57 5.10 -19.38
C ASP A 16 23.59 6.65 -19.49
N ASN A 17 23.54 7.14 -20.71
CA ASN A 17 23.27 8.57 -20.97
C ASN A 17 21.77 8.75 -21.19
N PRO A 18 21.08 9.48 -20.32
CA PRO A 18 19.62 9.60 -20.37
C PRO A 18 19.12 10.10 -21.73
N LYS A 19 18.32 9.28 -22.38
CA LYS A 19 17.59 9.62 -23.59
C LYS A 19 16.30 8.81 -23.69
N THR A 20 15.38 9.22 -24.53
CA THR A 20 14.12 8.52 -24.73
C THR A 20 14.32 7.09 -25.22
N LEU A 21 13.51 6.16 -24.71
CA LEU A 21 13.44 4.77 -25.20
C LEU A 21 12.61 4.65 -26.48
N GLY A 22 11.88 5.70 -26.86
CA GLY A 22 11.01 5.72 -28.01
C GLY A 22 9.73 6.49 -27.73
N LYS A 23 8.99 6.81 -28.81
CA LYS A 23 7.70 7.47 -28.70
C LYS A 23 6.68 6.56 -28.00
N PHE A 24 6.05 7.08 -26.96
CA PHE A 24 5.09 6.34 -26.11
C PHE A 24 5.70 5.17 -25.30
N GLU A 25 7.02 5.01 -25.25
CA GLU A 25 7.67 4.05 -24.37
C GLU A 25 7.70 4.56 -22.93
N THR A 26 6.95 3.89 -22.07
CA THR A 26 6.80 4.22 -20.64
C THR A 26 7.24 3.05 -19.77
N GLY A 27 7.35 3.26 -18.47
CA GLY A 27 7.65 2.17 -17.52
C GLY A 27 6.67 1.01 -17.59
N SER A 28 5.41 1.29 -17.88
CA SER A 28 4.38 0.25 -18.06
C SER A 28 4.56 -0.57 -19.34
N LYS A 29 5.21 -0.02 -20.34
CA LYS A 29 5.49 -0.75 -21.61
C LYS A 29 6.84 -1.46 -21.61
N THR A 30 7.85 -0.90 -20.95
CA THR A 30 9.22 -1.42 -21.01
C THR A 30 9.59 -2.23 -19.77
N ALA A 31 9.37 -1.69 -18.57
CA ALA A 31 9.78 -2.33 -17.31
C ALA A 31 8.75 -3.31 -16.76
N LEU A 32 7.46 -3.02 -16.91
CA LEU A 32 6.40 -3.86 -16.34
C LEU A 32 6.35 -5.29 -16.92
N PRO A 33 6.53 -5.52 -18.24
CA PRO A 33 6.58 -6.89 -18.76
C PRO A 33 7.73 -7.73 -18.16
N ILE A 34 8.89 -7.12 -17.93
CA ILE A 34 10.05 -7.76 -17.29
C ILE A 34 9.71 -8.08 -15.81
N PHE A 35 9.13 -7.13 -15.11
CA PHE A 35 8.66 -7.31 -13.75
C PHE A 35 7.67 -8.47 -13.64
N LYS A 36 6.68 -8.50 -14.52
CA LYS A 36 5.65 -9.53 -14.55
C LYS A 36 6.25 -10.92 -14.78
N ASP A 37 7.09 -11.08 -15.79
CA ASP A 37 7.73 -12.36 -16.11
C ASP A 37 8.60 -12.86 -14.93
N PHE A 38 9.32 -11.95 -14.28
CA PHE A 38 10.14 -12.30 -13.13
C PHE A 38 9.29 -12.73 -11.94
N ILE A 39 8.23 -11.97 -11.58
CA ILE A 39 7.42 -12.28 -10.41
C ILE A 39 6.63 -13.58 -10.58
N GLU A 40 6.17 -13.87 -11.79
CA GLU A 40 5.47 -15.14 -12.11
C GLU A 40 6.38 -16.35 -11.91
N LYS A 41 7.68 -16.22 -12.18
CA LYS A 41 8.68 -17.27 -11.98
C LYS A 41 9.24 -17.34 -10.59
N ALA A 42 9.36 -16.21 -9.90
CA ALA A 42 9.98 -16.12 -8.58
C ALA A 42 9.01 -16.46 -7.43
N LEU A 43 7.71 -16.20 -7.60
CA LEU A 43 6.69 -16.50 -6.60
C LEU A 43 5.92 -17.76 -6.96
N TYR A 44 6.00 -18.76 -6.11
CA TYR A 44 5.14 -19.93 -6.15
C TYR A 44 3.82 -19.62 -5.43
N LYS A 45 2.76 -20.38 -5.73
CA LYS A 45 1.43 -20.14 -5.13
C LYS A 45 1.42 -20.14 -3.60
N GLU A 46 2.22 -20.99 -2.98
CA GLU A 46 2.39 -21.07 -1.53
C GLU A 46 3.15 -19.88 -0.92
N ASP A 47 3.82 -19.08 -1.73
CA ASP A 47 4.56 -17.89 -1.29
C ASP A 47 3.68 -16.63 -1.23
N PHE A 48 2.44 -16.72 -1.70
CA PHE A 48 1.48 -15.63 -1.59
C PHE A 48 0.91 -15.56 -0.18
N ARG A 49 1.54 -14.74 0.65
CA ARG A 49 1.14 -14.48 2.03
C ARG A 49 0.55 -13.08 2.14
N GLU A 50 -0.41 -12.94 3.04
CA GLU A 50 -0.92 -11.62 3.39
C GLU A 50 0.15 -10.78 4.09
N PHE A 51 0.04 -9.46 3.95
CA PHE A 51 0.88 -8.55 4.71
C PHE A 51 0.56 -8.67 6.19
N GLN A 52 1.59 -8.87 6.99
CA GLN A 52 1.44 -8.93 8.44
C GLN A 52 1.27 -7.52 9.00
N ILE A 53 0.41 -7.40 10.00
CA ILE A 53 0.27 -6.14 10.74
C ILE A 53 1.47 -6.02 11.67
N PRO A 54 2.29 -4.96 11.56
CA PRO A 54 3.43 -4.76 12.44
C PRO A 54 3.02 -4.58 13.89
N GLU A 55 3.95 -4.84 14.81
CA GLU A 55 3.74 -4.49 16.23
C GLU A 55 3.45 -2.99 16.38
N ASN A 56 2.61 -2.65 17.36
CA ASN A 56 2.18 -1.27 17.64
C ASN A 56 1.36 -0.59 16.54
N ILE A 57 0.88 -1.36 15.56
CA ILE A 57 -0.13 -0.93 14.59
C ILE A 57 -1.44 -1.64 14.89
N TYR A 58 -2.52 -0.87 14.96
CA TYR A 58 -3.85 -1.36 15.30
C TYR A 58 -4.85 -0.98 14.22
N LEU A 59 -5.64 -1.95 13.77
CA LEU A 59 -6.73 -1.67 12.83
C LEU A 59 -7.91 -1.11 13.61
N THR A 60 -8.37 0.05 13.20
CA THR A 60 -9.45 0.77 13.88
C THR A 60 -10.49 1.23 12.87
N SER A 61 -11.74 1.03 13.20
CA SER A 61 -12.87 1.46 12.39
C SER A 61 -13.19 2.93 12.67
N LEU A 62 -13.19 3.74 11.62
CA LEU A 62 -13.39 5.19 11.69
C LEU A 62 -14.56 5.62 10.81
N ASN A 63 -15.26 6.66 11.24
CA ASN A 63 -16.17 7.41 10.39
C ASN A 63 -15.33 8.29 9.45
N TYR A 64 -15.48 8.09 8.14
CA TYR A 64 -14.70 8.80 7.14
C TYR A 64 -14.91 10.32 7.16
N ASP A 65 -16.14 10.75 7.41
CA ASP A 65 -16.49 12.17 7.35
C ASP A 65 -16.04 12.94 8.61
N THR A 66 -16.06 12.29 9.78
CA THR A 66 -15.71 12.94 11.04
C THR A 66 -14.29 12.68 11.52
N GLY A 67 -13.67 11.58 11.09
CA GLY A 67 -12.36 11.14 11.58
C GLY A 67 -12.39 10.62 13.03
N LEU A 68 -13.56 10.34 13.58
CA LEU A 68 -13.74 9.73 14.90
C LEU A 68 -13.97 8.23 14.79
N LYS A 69 -13.93 7.52 15.91
CA LYS A 69 -14.33 6.11 15.94
C LYS A 69 -15.73 5.95 15.35
N SER A 70 -15.90 4.91 14.55
CA SER A 70 -17.20 4.62 13.97
C SER A 70 -18.23 4.25 15.03
N ALA A 71 -19.46 4.63 14.77
CA ALA A 71 -20.63 4.32 15.59
C ALA A 71 -21.69 3.59 14.74
N ALA A 72 -22.65 2.97 15.42
CA ALA A 72 -23.78 2.35 14.75
C ALA A 72 -24.56 3.40 13.95
N GLY A 73 -24.85 3.07 12.69
CA GLY A 73 -25.57 3.97 11.79
C GLY A 73 -24.69 4.88 10.92
N ASP A 74 -23.38 4.86 11.09
CA ASP A 74 -22.47 5.58 10.22
C ASP A 74 -22.54 5.06 8.78
N LYS A 75 -22.65 5.98 7.81
CA LYS A 75 -22.81 5.62 6.40
C LYS A 75 -21.48 5.32 5.71
N LYS A 76 -20.40 6.00 6.12
CA LYS A 76 -19.05 5.82 5.55
C LYS A 76 -18.11 5.41 6.65
N VAL A 77 -17.82 4.13 6.69
CA VAL A 77 -16.89 3.54 7.65
C VAL A 77 -15.70 2.98 6.90
N ILE A 78 -14.49 3.30 7.38
CA ILE A 78 -13.24 2.77 6.86
C ILE A 78 -12.45 2.12 7.98
N ILE A 79 -11.55 1.23 7.61
CA ILE A 79 -10.59 0.64 8.54
C ILE A 79 -9.23 1.28 8.28
N GLU A 80 -8.66 1.89 9.31
CA GLU A 80 -7.34 2.52 9.28
C GLU A 80 -6.36 1.80 10.19
N ALA A 81 -5.10 1.79 9.75
CA ALA A 81 -3.98 1.28 10.53
C ALA A 81 -3.38 2.43 11.34
N LEU A 82 -3.51 2.40 12.64
CA LEU A 82 -3.13 3.49 13.53
C LEU A 82 -2.05 3.07 14.52
N LYS A 83 -1.18 4.01 14.88
CA LYS A 83 -0.26 3.87 16.01
C LYS A 83 -0.99 4.07 17.33
N PHE A 84 -0.41 3.55 18.40
CA PHE A 84 -0.99 3.65 19.75
C PHE A 84 -1.34 5.09 20.16
N LYS A 85 -0.47 6.05 19.87
CA LYS A 85 -0.73 7.48 20.18
C LYS A 85 -1.97 8.03 19.47
N ASP A 86 -2.23 7.57 18.25
CA ASP A 86 -3.36 8.03 17.45
C ASP A 86 -4.67 7.44 18.00
N ILE A 87 -4.63 6.21 18.51
CA ILE A 87 -5.76 5.58 19.20
C ILE A 87 -6.08 6.32 20.51
N ASN A 88 -5.06 6.72 21.26
CA ASN A 88 -5.25 7.54 22.46
C ASN A 88 -5.90 8.88 22.13
N ASN A 89 -5.51 9.52 21.03
CA ASN A 89 -6.16 10.73 20.55
C ASN A 89 -7.66 10.50 20.27
N LEU A 90 -7.99 9.40 19.60
CA LEU A 90 -9.39 9.03 19.35
C LEU A 90 -10.17 8.78 20.64
N ASN A 91 -9.56 8.14 21.63
CA ASN A 91 -10.18 7.89 22.93
C ASN A 91 -10.49 9.19 23.69
N ASN A 92 -9.71 10.25 23.41
CA ASN A 92 -9.92 11.60 23.96
C ASN A 92 -10.83 12.47 23.05
N ASN A 93 -11.58 11.85 22.14
CA ASN A 93 -12.47 12.51 21.17
C ASN A 93 -11.75 13.45 20.19
N ASN A 94 -10.45 13.28 20.01
CA ASN A 94 -9.71 13.95 18.95
C ASN A 94 -9.84 13.15 17.67
N ARG A 95 -10.21 13.82 16.60
CA ARG A 95 -10.34 13.18 15.29
C ARG A 95 -8.99 12.90 14.63
N ILE A 96 -8.93 11.86 13.80
CA ILE A 96 -7.84 11.61 12.89
C ILE A 96 -8.11 12.36 11.58
N LEU A 97 -7.10 13.05 11.06
CA LEU A 97 -7.20 13.71 9.76
C LEU A 97 -7.06 12.65 8.65
N LEU A 98 -8.14 12.49 7.88
CA LEU A 98 -8.19 11.57 6.74
C LEU A 98 -7.99 12.36 5.44
N LEU A 99 -7.08 11.90 4.59
CA LEU A 99 -6.75 12.51 3.30
C LEU A 99 -7.45 11.78 2.15
#